data_7c4af35934d8a85acdf4275d366b00bf
#
_entry.id   7c4af35934d8a85acdf4275d366b00bf
#
_cell.length_a   1.000
_cell.length_b   1.000
_cell.length_c   1.000
_cell.angle_alpha   90.00
_cell.angle_beta   90.00
_cell.angle_gamma   90.00
#
_symmetry.space_group_name_H-M   'P 1'
#
loop_
_entity.id
_entity.type
_entity.pdbx_description
1 polymer ?
#
loop_
_entity_poly.entity_id
_entity_poly.type
_entity_poly.pdbx_seq_one_letter_code
_entity_poly.pdbx_strand_id
1 'polypeptide(L)'
;VQGDRDVNVAAFAIHSRLHAARPDVNAAAHSHSIYGRTFSTLGKLLDPISQDACAFYENQGIYKDFSGVVEEVDEGDEIAKALGDKQVAILQNHGILTTGPSVDIALWFYMSMERCCQAQLMAEAAGEPISVSHETAIKTREFIANDIAAWASYQPAFDKIVKMQPDLLD
;
A
#
# COMPACT_ATOMS: atom_id res chain seq x y z
N VAL A 1 -3.13 -4.50 25.12
CA VAL A 1 -1.71 -4.58 24.71
C VAL A 1 -0.99 -5.43 25.75
N GLN A 2 -0.25 -6.44 25.31
CA GLN A 2 0.62 -7.25 26.19
C GLN A 2 2.07 -6.84 25.89
N GLY A 3 2.83 -6.44 26.90
CA GLY A 3 4.24 -6.04 26.81
C GLY A 3 4.55 -4.74 27.53
N ASP A 4 5.84 -4.41 27.60
CA ASP A 4 6.37 -3.28 28.37
C ASP A 4 6.64 -2.03 27.51
N ARG A 5 6.31 -2.08 26.21
CA ARG A 5 6.56 -0.98 25.28
C ARG A 5 5.27 -0.21 25.01
N ASP A 6 5.40 1.10 24.95
CA ASP A 6 4.31 1.99 24.55
C ASP A 6 3.94 1.76 23.09
N VAL A 7 2.65 1.88 22.80
CA VAL A 7 2.11 1.82 21.43
C VAL A 7 2.25 3.20 20.80
N ASN A 8 2.75 3.26 19.58
CA ASN A 8 2.72 4.50 18.80
C ASN A 8 1.26 4.90 18.53
N VAL A 9 0.85 6.06 19.04
CA VAL A 9 -0.55 6.52 19.01
C VAL A 9 -1.04 6.69 17.57
N ALA A 10 -0.26 7.30 16.70
CA ALA A 10 -0.62 7.52 15.30
C ALA A 10 -0.78 6.20 14.53
N ALA A 11 0.15 5.25 14.73
CA ALA A 11 0.03 3.93 14.13
C ALA A 11 -1.22 3.20 14.66
N PHE A 12 -1.49 3.29 15.97
CA PHE A 12 -2.65 2.66 16.57
C PHE A 12 -3.97 3.24 16.03
N ALA A 13 -4.06 4.57 15.88
CA ALA A 13 -5.23 5.24 15.33
C ALA A 13 -5.58 4.70 13.92
N ILE A 14 -4.60 4.56 13.04
CA ILE A 14 -4.83 4.03 11.69
C ILE A 14 -5.13 2.53 11.73
N HIS A 15 -4.23 1.73 12.30
CA HIS A 15 -4.31 0.26 12.21
C HIS A 15 -5.50 -0.32 12.97
N SER A 16 -5.83 0.20 14.17
CA SER A 16 -6.95 -0.31 14.96
C SER A 16 -8.29 -0.11 14.25
N ARG A 17 -8.50 1.05 13.61
CA ARG A 17 -9.74 1.35 12.89
C ARG A 17 -9.83 0.59 11.58
N LEU A 18 -8.71 0.45 10.88
CA LEU A 18 -8.63 -0.37 9.69
C LEU A 18 -9.04 -1.83 9.97
N HIS A 19 -8.43 -2.48 10.98
CA HIS A 19 -8.76 -3.86 11.32
C HIS A 19 -10.19 -4.03 11.86
N ALA A 20 -10.73 -3.01 12.54
CA ALA A 20 -12.13 -3.01 12.96
C ALA A 20 -13.10 -2.93 11.77
N ALA A 21 -12.78 -2.11 10.75
CA ALA A 21 -13.60 -1.92 9.55
C ALA A 21 -13.47 -3.08 8.54
N ARG A 22 -12.32 -3.76 8.53
CA ARG A 22 -11.95 -4.81 7.57
C ARG A 22 -11.50 -6.10 8.31
N PRO A 23 -12.46 -6.92 8.81
CA PRO A 23 -12.14 -8.17 9.50
C PRO A 23 -11.40 -9.21 8.64
N ASP A 24 -11.45 -9.08 7.33
CA ASP A 24 -10.73 -9.88 6.34
C ASP A 24 -9.24 -9.51 6.22
N VAL A 25 -8.86 -8.32 6.70
CA VAL A 25 -7.48 -7.84 6.69
C VAL A 25 -6.76 -8.30 7.95
N ASN A 26 -5.75 -9.16 7.80
CA ASN A 26 -4.91 -9.63 8.91
C ASN A 26 -3.59 -8.87 9.03
N ALA A 27 -3.17 -8.17 7.97
CA ALA A 27 -1.95 -7.38 7.97
C ALA A 27 -2.12 -6.06 7.21
N ALA A 28 -1.46 -5.03 7.70
CA ALA A 28 -1.36 -3.75 7.02
C ALA A 28 0.07 -3.21 7.12
N ALA A 29 0.52 -2.53 6.06
CA ALA A 29 1.82 -1.89 6.00
C ALA A 29 1.65 -0.42 5.61
N HIS A 30 2.29 0.46 6.37
CA HIS A 30 2.34 1.88 6.12
C HIS A 30 3.72 2.43 6.44
N SER A 31 4.24 3.29 5.61
CA SER A 31 5.43 4.09 5.91
C SER A 31 5.50 5.33 5.02
N HIS A 32 6.41 6.23 5.36
CA HIS A 32 6.72 7.44 4.60
C HIS A 32 7.84 7.19 3.59
N SER A 33 7.69 6.17 2.76
CA SER A 33 8.66 5.84 1.70
C SER A 33 8.82 6.98 0.69
N ILE A 34 9.97 7.07 0.06
CA ILE A 34 10.32 8.26 -0.74
C ILE A 34 9.33 8.47 -1.89
N TYR A 35 9.07 7.43 -2.69
CA TYR A 35 8.25 7.58 -3.89
C TYR A 35 6.76 7.57 -3.58
N GLY A 36 6.31 6.71 -2.66
CA GLY A 36 4.91 6.67 -2.23
C GLY A 36 4.48 7.99 -1.58
N ARG A 37 5.31 8.53 -0.68
CA ARG A 37 5.07 9.85 -0.09
C ARG A 37 5.09 10.96 -1.13
N THR A 38 6.08 10.97 -2.04
CA THR A 38 6.16 11.99 -3.10
C THR A 38 4.94 11.90 -4.02
N PHE A 39 4.55 10.69 -4.44
CA PHE A 39 3.38 10.49 -5.30
C PHE A 39 2.09 10.93 -4.61
N SER A 40 1.96 10.68 -3.29
CA SER A 40 0.78 11.07 -2.53
C SER A 40 0.50 12.57 -2.56
N THR A 41 1.53 13.41 -2.76
CA THR A 41 1.37 14.87 -2.87
C THR A 41 0.64 15.30 -4.15
N LEU A 42 0.53 14.43 -5.15
CA LEU A 42 -0.17 14.72 -6.40
C LEU A 42 -1.70 14.60 -6.26
N GLY A 43 -2.19 14.01 -5.16
CA GLY A 43 -3.62 13.88 -4.88
C GLY A 43 -4.39 13.05 -5.91
N LYS A 44 -3.75 12.09 -6.55
CA LYS A 44 -4.31 11.22 -7.58
C LYS A 44 -3.98 9.74 -7.34
N LEU A 45 -4.68 8.86 -8.04
CA LEU A 45 -4.41 7.43 -8.07
C LEU A 45 -3.28 7.11 -9.07
N LEU A 46 -2.67 5.92 -8.93
CA LEU A 46 -1.77 5.38 -9.94
C LEU A 46 -2.53 5.02 -11.22
N ASP A 47 -1.94 5.38 -12.34
CA ASP A 47 -2.44 5.01 -13.66
C ASP A 47 -1.87 3.65 -14.09
N PRO A 48 -2.60 2.83 -14.87
CA PRO A 48 -2.13 1.54 -15.35
C PRO A 48 -1.16 1.72 -16.52
N ILE A 49 0.00 2.32 -16.28
CA ILE A 49 1.02 2.65 -17.30
C ILE A 49 2.03 1.51 -17.54
N SER A 50 1.95 0.45 -16.74
CA SER A 50 2.80 -0.73 -16.85
C SER A 50 2.08 -1.98 -16.39
N GLN A 51 2.64 -3.16 -16.68
CA GLN A 51 2.10 -4.41 -16.16
C GLN A 51 1.97 -4.37 -14.64
N ASP A 52 3.00 -3.94 -13.92
CA ASP A 52 3.02 -3.93 -12.45
C ASP A 52 1.99 -2.94 -11.90
N ALA A 53 1.82 -1.78 -12.54
CA ALA A 53 0.84 -0.77 -12.15
C ALA A 53 -0.60 -1.26 -12.28
N CYS A 54 -0.87 -2.25 -13.15
CA CYS A 54 -2.19 -2.85 -13.26
C CYS A 54 -2.64 -3.55 -11.96
N ALA A 55 -1.73 -3.98 -11.08
CA ALA A 55 -2.09 -4.55 -9.78
C ALA A 55 -2.96 -3.60 -8.93
N PHE A 56 -2.83 -2.30 -9.16
CA PHE A 56 -3.52 -1.24 -8.44
C PHE A 56 -4.74 -0.69 -9.18
N TYR A 57 -4.96 -1.07 -10.44
CA TYR A 57 -6.07 -0.58 -11.24
C TYR A 57 -7.41 -1.01 -10.62
N GLU A 58 -8.27 -0.03 -10.26
CA GLU A 58 -9.52 -0.23 -9.52
C GLU A 58 -9.36 -0.97 -8.18
N ASN A 59 -8.14 -1.01 -7.63
CA ASN A 59 -7.80 -1.66 -6.37
C ASN A 59 -7.08 -0.70 -5.42
N GLN A 60 -7.33 0.60 -5.54
CA GLN A 60 -6.71 1.64 -4.73
C GLN A 60 -7.73 2.71 -4.35
N GLY A 61 -7.65 3.18 -3.12
CA GLY A 61 -8.39 4.32 -2.60
C GLY A 61 -7.49 5.54 -2.41
N ILE A 62 -8.08 6.68 -2.15
CA ILE A 62 -7.35 7.91 -1.80
C ILE A 62 -8.03 8.62 -0.65
N TYR A 63 -7.28 8.92 0.41
CA TYR A 63 -7.68 9.80 1.50
C TYR A 63 -7.08 11.18 1.27
N LYS A 64 -7.92 12.23 1.22
CA LYS A 64 -7.51 13.59 0.82
C LYS A 64 -7.46 14.61 1.94
N ASP A 65 -8.03 14.29 3.10
CA ASP A 65 -8.22 15.24 4.19
C ASP A 65 -7.06 15.18 5.20
N PHE A 66 -5.81 15.42 4.70
CA PHE A 66 -4.63 15.44 5.56
C PHE A 66 -4.70 16.56 6.59
N SER A 67 -4.78 16.19 7.86
CA SER A 67 -4.87 17.11 9.01
C SER A 67 -3.56 17.26 9.80
N GLY A 68 -2.52 16.54 9.40
CA GLY A 68 -1.24 16.48 10.13
C GLY A 68 -0.90 15.07 10.61
N VAL A 69 -0.41 14.96 11.86
CA VAL A 69 -0.18 13.64 12.47
C VAL A 69 -1.53 13.06 12.89
N VAL A 70 -1.80 11.82 12.48
CA VAL A 70 -3.03 11.11 12.84
C VAL A 70 -2.98 10.79 14.34
N GLU A 71 -3.68 11.56 15.15
CA GLU A 71 -3.75 11.35 16.60
C GLU A 71 -5.16 10.93 17.03
N GLU A 72 -6.16 11.20 16.21
CA GLU A 72 -7.55 10.92 16.52
C GLU A 72 -8.07 9.68 15.79
N VAL A 73 -8.89 8.93 16.52
CA VAL A 73 -9.49 7.68 16.03
C VAL A 73 -10.42 7.93 14.84
N ASP A 74 -11.07 9.09 14.78
CA ASP A 74 -12.01 9.48 13.72
C ASP A 74 -11.30 9.59 12.36
N GLU A 75 -10.05 10.07 12.31
CA GLU A 75 -9.25 10.11 11.09
C GLU A 75 -8.91 8.69 10.60
N GLY A 76 -8.65 7.76 11.54
CA GLY A 76 -8.47 6.34 11.21
C GLY A 76 -9.71 5.73 10.54
N ASP A 77 -10.91 6.11 10.96
CA ASP A 77 -12.16 5.66 10.33
C ASP A 77 -12.32 6.21 8.90
N GLU A 78 -11.99 7.48 8.67
CA GLU A 78 -12.04 8.07 7.33
C GLU A 78 -10.98 7.46 6.39
N ILE A 79 -9.79 7.12 6.90
CA ILE A 79 -8.77 6.37 6.15
C ILE A 79 -9.29 4.97 5.79
N ALA A 80 -9.88 4.25 6.74
CA ALA A 80 -10.46 2.93 6.48
C ALA A 80 -11.61 2.99 5.47
N LYS A 81 -12.43 4.04 5.51
CA LYS A 81 -13.50 4.30 4.55
C LYS A 81 -12.94 4.63 3.15
N ALA A 82 -11.86 5.42 3.07
CA ALA A 82 -11.20 5.73 1.80
C ALA A 82 -10.56 4.48 1.16
N LEU A 83 -10.03 3.56 1.97
CA LEU A 83 -9.57 2.26 1.52
C LEU A 83 -10.74 1.43 0.97
N GLY A 84 -11.89 1.40 1.66
CA GLY A 84 -13.06 0.62 1.30
C GLY A 84 -12.75 -0.88 1.20
N ASP A 85 -13.14 -1.50 0.11
CA ASP A 85 -12.88 -2.91 -0.23
C ASP A 85 -11.53 -3.15 -0.92
N LYS A 86 -10.75 -2.09 -1.14
CA LYS A 86 -9.47 -2.11 -1.85
C LYS A 86 -8.34 -2.66 -0.97
N GLN A 87 -7.22 -2.98 -1.61
CA GLN A 87 -6.02 -3.46 -0.91
C GLN A 87 -5.02 -2.35 -0.60
N VAL A 88 -5.12 -1.20 -1.26
CA VAL A 88 -4.19 -0.09 -1.05
C VAL A 88 -4.91 1.25 -0.95
N ALA A 89 -4.34 2.17 -0.20
CA ALA A 89 -4.78 3.57 -0.15
C ALA A 89 -3.60 4.52 -0.24
N ILE A 90 -3.80 5.60 -0.98
CA ILE A 90 -2.90 6.75 -1.01
C ILE A 90 -3.43 7.73 0.05
N LEU A 91 -2.58 8.06 1.01
CA LEU A 91 -2.87 9.07 2.02
C LEU A 91 -2.23 10.37 1.52
N GLN A 92 -3.03 11.30 1.01
CA GLN A 92 -2.54 12.54 0.38
C GLN A 92 -1.61 13.31 1.33
N ASN A 93 -0.45 13.76 0.83
CA ASN A 93 0.60 14.45 1.59
C ASN A 93 1.23 13.63 2.74
N HIS A 94 0.93 12.34 2.85
CA HIS A 94 1.37 11.52 3.97
C HIS A 94 2.17 10.28 3.50
N GLY A 95 1.59 9.43 2.68
CA GLY A 95 2.25 8.22 2.20
C GLY A 95 1.29 7.20 1.58
N ILE A 96 1.67 5.94 1.66
CA ILE A 96 0.85 4.82 1.18
C ILE A 96 0.55 3.84 2.30
N LEU A 97 -0.63 3.23 2.23
CA LEU A 97 -1.12 2.18 3.12
C LEU A 97 -1.51 0.98 2.27
N THR A 98 -1.07 -0.21 2.66
CA THR A 98 -1.42 -1.45 1.96
C THR A 98 -1.90 -2.50 2.95
N THR A 99 -2.73 -3.42 2.48
CA THR A 99 -3.38 -4.44 3.29
C THR A 99 -3.30 -5.81 2.63
N GLY A 100 -3.50 -6.85 3.42
CA GLY A 100 -3.56 -8.20 2.93
C GLY A 100 -4.02 -9.21 4.00
N PRO A 101 -4.34 -10.43 3.57
CA PRO A 101 -4.66 -11.54 4.49
C PRO A 101 -3.42 -12.07 5.23
N SER A 102 -2.22 -11.65 4.83
CA SER A 102 -0.95 -11.98 5.50
C SER A 102 0.05 -10.82 5.36
N VAL A 103 1.09 -10.84 6.20
CA VAL A 103 2.19 -9.87 6.14
C VAL A 103 2.90 -9.91 4.78
N ASP A 104 3.14 -11.10 4.24
CA ASP A 104 3.78 -11.28 2.93
C ASP A 104 3.04 -10.53 1.83
N ILE A 105 1.71 -10.69 1.79
CA ILE A 105 0.86 -10.07 0.76
C ILE A 105 0.79 -8.56 0.95
N ALA A 106 0.59 -8.08 2.18
CA ALA A 106 0.58 -6.65 2.48
C ALA A 106 1.91 -5.98 2.08
N LEU A 107 3.05 -6.62 2.35
CA LEU A 107 4.37 -6.12 1.98
C LEU A 107 4.65 -6.21 0.49
N TRP A 108 4.16 -7.25 -0.20
CA TRP A 108 4.27 -7.30 -1.66
C TRP A 108 3.55 -6.10 -2.31
N PHE A 109 2.32 -5.83 -1.90
CA PHE A 109 1.59 -4.65 -2.37
C PHE A 109 2.34 -3.36 -2.06
N TYR A 110 2.90 -3.26 -0.85
CA TYR A 110 3.66 -2.09 -0.44
C TYR A 110 4.88 -1.83 -1.32
N MET A 111 5.73 -2.84 -1.50
CA MET A 111 6.96 -2.74 -2.30
C MET A 111 6.65 -2.49 -3.78
N SER A 112 5.61 -3.14 -4.31
CA SER A 112 5.17 -2.97 -5.69
C SER A 112 4.59 -1.57 -5.91
N MET A 113 3.79 -1.06 -4.98
CA MET A 113 3.23 0.29 -5.06
C MET A 113 4.31 1.37 -5.00
N GLU A 114 5.30 1.23 -4.11
CA GLU A 114 6.43 2.15 -4.03
C GLU A 114 7.19 2.23 -5.37
N ARG A 115 7.43 1.09 -6.03
CA ARG A 115 8.08 1.03 -7.34
C ARG A 115 7.21 1.62 -8.45
N CYS A 116 5.91 1.37 -8.42
CA CYS A 116 4.99 1.96 -9.39
C CYS A 116 4.87 3.47 -9.23
N CYS A 117 4.87 3.98 -7.99
CA CYS A 117 4.96 5.42 -7.71
C CYS A 117 6.24 6.02 -8.31
N GLN A 118 7.39 5.38 -8.12
CA GLN A 118 8.65 5.80 -8.73
C GLN A 118 8.56 5.83 -10.25
N ALA A 119 8.08 4.73 -10.85
CA ALA A 119 7.98 4.61 -12.31
C ALA A 119 7.07 5.68 -12.91
N GLN A 120 5.92 5.93 -12.30
CA GLN A 120 4.99 6.94 -12.80
C GLN A 120 5.53 8.36 -12.64
N LEU A 121 6.14 8.70 -11.50
CA LEU A 121 6.80 10.00 -11.30
C LEU A 121 7.88 10.25 -12.35
N MET A 122 8.69 9.24 -12.66
CA MET A 122 9.75 9.35 -13.69
C MET A 122 9.17 9.47 -15.10
N ALA A 123 8.13 8.70 -15.41
CA ALA A 123 7.47 8.73 -16.72
C ALA A 123 6.82 10.10 -16.98
N GLU A 124 6.09 10.64 -15.98
CA GLU A 124 5.44 11.96 -16.09
C GLU A 124 6.45 13.12 -16.17
N ALA A 125 7.61 12.98 -15.53
CA ALA A 125 8.70 13.96 -15.68
C ALA A 125 9.33 13.94 -17.09
N ALA A 126 9.27 12.80 -17.79
CA ALA A 126 9.80 12.61 -19.13
C ALA A 126 8.79 12.95 -20.23
N GLY A 127 7.50 12.92 -19.94
CA GLY A 127 6.44 13.16 -20.91
C GLY A 127 5.07 12.70 -20.43
N GLU A 128 4.16 12.45 -21.36
CA GLU A 128 2.81 11.94 -21.07
C GLU A 128 2.80 10.41 -21.19
N PRO A 129 2.63 9.66 -20.09
CA PRO A 129 2.58 8.20 -20.12
C PRO A 129 1.34 7.69 -20.90
N ILE A 130 1.50 6.57 -21.57
CA ILE A 130 0.38 5.89 -22.24
C ILE A 130 -0.14 4.79 -21.34
N SER A 131 -1.38 4.93 -20.89
CA SER A 131 -2.07 3.88 -20.12
C SER A 131 -2.49 2.72 -21.00
N VAL A 132 -2.48 1.51 -20.43
CA VAL A 132 -3.08 0.33 -21.06
C VAL A 132 -4.60 0.44 -21.02
N SER A 133 -5.29 -0.32 -21.88
CA SER A 133 -6.75 -0.31 -21.92
C SER A 133 -7.35 -0.86 -20.61
N HIS A 134 -8.58 -0.44 -20.30
CA HIS A 134 -9.34 -0.95 -19.15
C HIS A 134 -9.37 -2.49 -19.11
N GLU A 135 -9.75 -3.12 -20.22
CA GLU A 135 -9.82 -4.58 -20.32
C GLU A 135 -8.46 -5.25 -20.02
N THR A 136 -7.39 -4.72 -20.58
CA THR A 136 -6.02 -5.22 -20.33
C THR A 136 -5.63 -5.03 -18.88
N ALA A 137 -5.93 -3.88 -18.28
CA ALA A 137 -5.59 -3.59 -16.89
C ALA A 137 -6.32 -4.55 -15.93
N ILE A 138 -7.62 -4.78 -16.10
CA ILE A 138 -8.40 -5.72 -15.28
C ILE A 138 -7.83 -7.14 -15.40
N LYS A 139 -7.69 -7.66 -16.63
CA LYS A 139 -7.15 -9.00 -16.87
C LYS A 139 -5.76 -9.18 -16.26
N THR A 140 -4.92 -8.17 -16.39
CA THR A 140 -3.56 -8.21 -15.81
C THR A 140 -3.62 -8.22 -14.30
N ARG A 141 -4.43 -7.36 -13.67
CA ARG A 141 -4.64 -7.34 -12.22
C ARG A 141 -5.05 -8.73 -11.69
N GLU A 142 -6.04 -9.34 -12.28
CA GLU A 142 -6.54 -10.66 -11.86
C GLU A 142 -5.44 -11.72 -11.86
N PHE A 143 -4.51 -11.62 -12.79
CA PHE A 143 -3.39 -12.56 -12.92
C PHE A 143 -2.27 -12.28 -11.91
N ILE A 144 -1.84 -11.03 -11.74
CA ILE A 144 -0.65 -10.70 -10.96
C ILE A 144 -0.93 -10.31 -9.50
N ALA A 145 -2.14 -9.84 -9.18
CA ALA A 145 -2.50 -9.30 -7.87
C ALA A 145 -3.40 -10.24 -7.03
N ASN A 146 -3.44 -11.52 -7.36
CA ASN A 146 -4.07 -12.52 -6.49
C ASN A 146 -3.11 -12.94 -5.36
N ASP A 147 -3.66 -13.50 -4.29
CA ASP A 147 -2.92 -13.83 -3.07
C ASP A 147 -1.74 -14.77 -3.31
N ILE A 148 -1.89 -15.78 -4.19
CA ILE A 148 -0.83 -16.74 -4.49
C ILE A 148 0.32 -16.06 -5.23
N ALA A 149 0.01 -15.25 -6.23
CA ALA A 149 1.01 -14.52 -7.01
C ALA A 149 1.75 -13.50 -6.14
N ALA A 150 1.02 -12.76 -5.31
CA ALA A 150 1.58 -11.79 -4.36
C ALA A 150 2.51 -12.46 -3.34
N TRP A 151 2.05 -13.55 -2.71
CA TRP A 151 2.86 -14.32 -1.78
C TRP A 151 4.13 -14.85 -2.44
N ALA A 152 4.01 -15.55 -3.57
CA ALA A 152 5.15 -16.13 -4.27
C ALA A 152 6.17 -15.08 -4.72
N SER A 153 5.69 -13.91 -5.16
CA SER A 153 6.57 -12.81 -5.61
C SER A 153 7.29 -12.10 -4.46
N TYR A 154 6.76 -12.19 -3.23
CA TYR A 154 7.41 -11.64 -2.04
C TYR A 154 8.55 -12.52 -1.51
N GLN A 155 8.44 -13.86 -1.64
CA GLN A 155 9.38 -14.81 -1.00
C GLN A 155 10.87 -14.51 -1.31
N PRO A 156 11.28 -14.19 -2.54
CA PRO A 156 12.70 -13.86 -2.80
C PRO A 156 13.20 -12.63 -2.02
N ALA A 157 12.33 -11.67 -1.72
CA ALA A 157 12.70 -10.51 -0.91
C ALA A 157 12.84 -10.88 0.56
N PHE A 158 11.95 -11.73 1.08
CA PHE A 158 12.03 -12.28 2.43
C PHE A 158 13.29 -13.13 2.63
N ASP A 159 13.56 -14.07 1.73
CA ASP A 159 14.77 -14.90 1.76
C ASP A 159 16.06 -14.08 1.76
N LYS A 160 16.05 -13.00 0.97
CA LYS A 160 17.19 -12.08 0.91
C LYS A 160 17.40 -11.38 2.24
N ILE A 161 16.36 -10.82 2.87
CA ILE A 161 16.52 -10.09 4.14
C ILE A 161 16.90 -11.02 5.29
N VAL A 162 16.31 -12.20 5.37
CA VAL A 162 16.69 -13.23 6.37
C VAL A 162 18.15 -13.64 6.22
N LYS A 163 18.64 -13.78 4.98
CA LYS A 163 20.05 -14.08 4.73
C LYS A 163 20.99 -12.94 5.14
N MET A 164 20.56 -11.70 5.00
CA MET A 164 21.35 -10.51 5.35
C MET A 164 21.28 -10.17 6.84
N GLN A 165 20.16 -10.47 7.49
CA GLN A 165 19.85 -10.19 8.88
C GLN A 165 19.18 -11.43 9.51
N PRO A 166 19.98 -12.49 9.81
CA PRO A 166 19.42 -13.76 10.31
C PRO A 166 18.75 -13.63 11.69
N ASP A 167 19.11 -12.62 12.47
CA ASP A 167 18.46 -12.25 13.75
C ASP A 167 17.02 -11.72 13.59
N LEU A 168 16.56 -11.55 12.36
CA LEU A 168 15.15 -11.19 12.09
C LEU A 168 14.17 -12.27 12.56
N LEU A 169 14.62 -13.51 12.69
CA LEU A 169 13.80 -14.66 13.07
C LEU A 169 13.86 -15.00 14.57
N ASP A 170 14.69 -14.28 15.35
CA ASP A 170 14.83 -14.43 16.79
C ASP A 170 13.84 -13.52 17.52
#